data_e8fac242527b57350d295443e6f3e4ef
#
_entry.id   e8fac242527b57350d295443e6f3e4ef
#
_cell.length_a   1.000
_cell.length_b   1.000
_cell.length_c   1.000
_cell.angle_alpha   90.00
_cell.angle_beta   90.00
_cell.angle_gamma   90.00
#
_symmetry.space_group_name_H-M   'P 1'
#
loop_
_entity.id
_entity.type
_entity.pdbx_description
1 polymer ?
#
loop_
_entity_poly.entity_id
_entity_poly.type
_entity_poly.pdbx_seq_one_letter_code
_entity_poly.pdbx_strand_id
1 'polypeptide(L)'
;MIAFQGPDAHAVMERLSPGLPGSLRPFRCASIQVDGVTVLIARTGYTGEDGFELMPPADASTDIWKRLLETGAVPCGLGARDVLRLEAGLLLHGTDMDIRTNPYEAGLDRFVVLEKESVYATALRQVASQGVGRKLTGFRMLERGVPRHGYTILQDNLEVGEVT
;
A
#
# COMPACT_ATOMS: atom_id res chain seq x y z
N MET A 1 6.66 14.12 -0.10
CA MET A 1 6.23 13.08 -1.06
C MET A 1 4.76 13.30 -1.39
N ILE A 2 4.39 13.19 -2.67
CA ILE A 2 3.02 13.31 -3.18
C ILE A 2 2.66 11.96 -3.81
N ALA A 3 1.59 11.31 -3.33
CA ALA A 3 1.05 10.11 -3.96
C ALA A 3 0.02 10.52 -5.01
N PHE A 4 0.30 10.21 -6.26
CA PHE A 4 -0.55 10.49 -7.42
C PHE A 4 -0.99 9.15 -8.01
N GLN A 5 -2.24 8.77 -7.77
CA GLN A 5 -2.74 7.41 -7.95
C GLN A 5 -4.06 7.41 -8.73
N GLY A 6 -4.38 6.29 -9.33
CA GLY A 6 -5.67 6.05 -9.95
C GLY A 6 -5.57 5.71 -11.44
N PRO A 7 -6.69 5.32 -12.07
CA PRO A 7 -6.70 4.80 -13.45
C PRO A 7 -6.17 5.80 -14.48
N ASP A 8 -6.31 7.09 -14.24
CA ASP A 8 -5.83 8.15 -15.15
C ASP A 8 -4.39 8.60 -14.86
N ALA A 9 -3.75 8.11 -13.79
CA ALA A 9 -2.43 8.56 -13.38
C ALA A 9 -1.37 8.38 -14.48
N HIS A 10 -1.42 7.27 -15.21
CA HIS A 10 -0.54 7.01 -16.33
C HIS A 10 -0.70 8.06 -17.47
N ALA A 11 -1.93 8.34 -17.88
CA ALA A 11 -2.22 9.28 -18.96
C ALA A 11 -1.84 10.73 -18.58
N VAL A 12 -2.01 11.08 -17.31
CA VAL A 12 -1.59 12.39 -16.79
C VAL A 12 -0.07 12.51 -16.77
N MET A 13 0.62 11.50 -16.26
CA MET A 13 2.09 11.51 -16.25
C MET A 13 2.70 11.52 -17.64
N GLU A 14 2.06 10.89 -18.63
CA GLU A 14 2.51 10.98 -20.02
C GLU A 14 2.46 12.41 -20.56
N ARG A 15 1.50 13.23 -20.12
CA ARG A 15 1.44 14.67 -20.48
C ARG A 15 2.46 15.53 -19.73
N LEU A 16 2.76 15.18 -18.48
CA LEU A 16 3.72 15.92 -17.64
C LEU A 16 5.18 15.56 -17.95
N SER A 17 5.43 14.33 -18.30
CA SER A 17 6.76 13.79 -18.62
C SER A 17 6.64 12.73 -19.71
N PRO A 18 6.59 13.14 -21.01
CA PRO A 18 6.35 12.22 -22.12
C PRO A 18 7.35 11.05 -22.17
N GLY A 19 6.85 9.86 -22.41
CA GLY A 19 7.63 8.63 -22.47
C GLY A 19 8.01 8.01 -21.11
N LEU A 20 7.82 8.73 -20.01
CA LEU A 20 8.14 8.22 -18.69
C LEU A 20 7.29 7.00 -18.29
N PRO A 21 5.95 7.05 -18.38
CA PRO A 21 5.13 5.93 -17.92
C PRO A 21 5.42 4.63 -18.67
N GLY A 22 5.72 4.73 -19.97
CA GLY A 22 6.10 3.59 -20.79
C GLY A 22 7.49 3.02 -20.47
N SER A 23 8.42 3.85 -20.02
CA SER A 23 9.80 3.46 -19.70
C SER A 23 10.00 3.03 -18.26
N LEU A 24 9.21 3.58 -17.32
CA LEU A 24 9.31 3.29 -15.88
C LEU A 24 8.43 2.09 -15.52
N ARG A 25 9.06 0.94 -15.29
CA ARG A 25 8.36 -0.27 -14.86
C ARG A 25 7.81 -0.12 -13.42
N PRO A 26 6.74 -0.85 -13.06
CA PRO A 26 6.30 -0.93 -11.67
C PRO A 26 7.44 -1.28 -10.70
N PHE A 27 7.41 -0.68 -9.51
CA PHE A 27 8.43 -0.81 -8.46
C PHE A 27 9.84 -0.32 -8.85
N ARG A 28 9.90 0.62 -9.81
CA ARG A 28 11.14 1.31 -10.18
C ARG A 28 11.01 2.80 -9.93
N CYS A 29 12.14 3.46 -9.83
CA CYS A 29 12.25 4.90 -9.68
C CYS A 29 13.17 5.51 -10.73
N ALA A 30 12.96 6.79 -11.00
CA ALA A 30 13.77 7.59 -11.90
C ALA A 30 13.76 9.06 -11.44
N SER A 31 14.73 9.85 -11.90
CA SER A 31 14.68 11.31 -11.79
C SER A 31 14.15 11.89 -13.09
N ILE A 32 13.17 12.78 -12.97
CA ILE A 32 12.51 13.44 -14.11
C ILE A 32 12.55 14.95 -13.94
N GLN A 33 12.25 15.67 -15.02
CA GLN A 33 12.02 17.11 -14.98
C GLN A 33 10.51 17.38 -15.08
N VAL A 34 9.99 18.16 -14.14
CA VAL A 34 8.63 18.67 -14.17
C VAL A 34 8.73 20.18 -14.04
N ASP A 35 8.39 20.92 -15.09
CA ASP A 35 8.48 22.39 -15.16
C ASP A 35 9.85 22.93 -14.72
N GLY A 36 10.94 22.25 -15.11
CA GLY A 36 12.32 22.62 -14.77
C GLY A 36 12.79 22.19 -13.38
N VAL A 37 11.94 21.54 -12.60
CA VAL A 37 12.29 20.99 -11.27
C VAL A 37 12.66 19.51 -11.40
N THR A 38 13.80 19.12 -10.85
CA THR A 38 14.18 17.71 -10.74
C THR A 38 13.35 17.03 -9.64
N VAL A 39 12.56 16.05 -10.02
CA VAL A 39 11.69 15.27 -9.13
C VAL A 39 12.11 13.80 -9.18
N LEU A 40 12.38 13.20 -8.03
CA LEU A 40 12.47 11.74 -7.96
C LEU A 40 11.06 11.17 -7.99
N ILE A 41 10.81 10.25 -8.92
CA ILE A 41 9.52 9.57 -9.06
C ILE A 41 9.68 8.07 -8.93
N ALA A 42 8.76 7.43 -8.23
CA ALA A 42 8.65 5.99 -8.17
C ALA A 42 7.28 5.55 -8.72
N ARG A 43 7.26 4.49 -9.53
CA ARG A 43 5.99 3.86 -9.95
C ARG A 43 5.58 2.85 -8.89
N THR A 44 5.06 3.37 -7.82
CA THR A 44 4.62 2.68 -6.62
C THR A 44 3.36 3.35 -6.08
N GLY A 45 2.67 2.67 -5.17
CA GLY A 45 1.47 3.20 -4.55
C GLY A 45 0.92 2.32 -3.45
N TYR A 46 -0.19 2.76 -2.87
CA TYR A 46 -0.85 2.10 -1.75
C TYR A 46 -2.39 2.14 -1.91
N THR A 47 -2.85 1.94 -3.15
CA THR A 47 -4.27 2.05 -3.49
C THR A 47 -4.80 0.87 -4.31
N GLY A 48 -3.92 -0.04 -4.72
CA GLY A 48 -4.26 -1.12 -5.65
C GLY A 48 -4.32 -0.70 -7.12
N GLU A 49 -4.34 0.60 -7.39
CA GLU A 49 -4.30 1.17 -8.74
C GLU A 49 -2.88 1.51 -9.17
N ASP A 50 -2.66 1.66 -10.47
CA ASP A 50 -1.41 2.19 -10.99
C ASP A 50 -1.24 3.66 -10.58
N GLY A 51 0.01 4.05 -10.37
CA GLY A 51 0.28 5.41 -9.94
C GLY A 51 1.74 5.65 -9.65
N PHE A 52 1.98 6.85 -9.17
CA PHE A 52 3.32 7.35 -8.94
C PHE A 52 3.42 8.03 -7.58
N GLU A 53 4.57 7.92 -6.96
CA GLU A 53 4.97 8.67 -5.79
C GLU A 53 6.04 9.67 -6.21
N LEU A 54 5.74 10.97 -6.09
CA LEU A 54 6.63 12.06 -6.48
C LEU A 54 7.30 12.63 -5.24
N MET A 55 8.61 12.78 -5.30
CA MET A 55 9.44 13.33 -4.24
C MET A 55 10.18 14.57 -4.76
N PRO A 56 9.46 15.69 -4.92
CA PRO A 56 10.10 16.98 -5.26
C PRO A 56 10.91 17.52 -4.09
N PRO A 57 11.83 18.48 -4.33
CA PRO A 57 12.39 19.33 -3.29
C PRO A 57 11.30 20.01 -2.46
N ALA A 58 11.57 20.27 -1.19
CA ALA A 58 10.56 20.79 -0.27
C ALA A 58 9.99 22.15 -0.72
N ASP A 59 10.83 23.03 -1.22
CA ASP A 59 10.50 24.37 -1.72
C ASP A 59 9.65 24.34 -3.01
N ALA A 60 9.80 23.29 -3.85
CA ALA A 60 9.04 23.11 -5.08
C ALA A 60 7.77 22.29 -4.89
N SER A 61 7.56 21.68 -3.72
CA SER A 61 6.48 20.70 -3.53
C SER A 61 5.08 21.26 -3.70
N THR A 62 4.86 22.53 -3.32
CA THR A 62 3.57 23.22 -3.49
C THR A 62 3.25 23.46 -4.95
N ASP A 63 4.21 23.82 -5.77
CA ASP A 63 3.98 24.09 -7.19
C ASP A 63 3.76 22.79 -7.96
N ILE A 64 4.50 21.73 -7.66
CA ILE A 64 4.23 20.40 -8.20
C ILE A 64 2.83 19.91 -7.81
N TRP A 65 2.39 20.13 -6.57
CA TRP A 65 1.03 19.82 -6.13
C TRP A 65 -0.02 20.56 -6.95
N LYS A 66 0.12 21.88 -7.10
CA LYS A 66 -0.80 22.70 -7.93
C LYS A 66 -0.83 22.22 -9.37
N ARG A 67 0.35 21.92 -9.93
CA ARG A 67 0.46 21.40 -11.29
C ARG A 67 -0.31 20.12 -11.50
N LEU A 68 -0.29 19.20 -10.53
CA LEU A 68 -1.12 17.99 -10.57
C LEU A 68 -2.62 18.31 -10.50
N LEU A 69 -3.05 19.24 -9.66
CA LEU A 69 -4.46 19.66 -9.59
C LEU A 69 -4.95 20.25 -10.91
N GLU A 70 -4.13 21.03 -11.62
CA GLU A 70 -4.43 21.59 -12.94
C GLU A 70 -4.68 20.52 -14.01
N THR A 71 -4.18 19.30 -13.81
CA THR A 71 -4.45 18.17 -14.71
C THR A 71 -5.79 17.47 -14.46
N GLY A 72 -6.54 17.91 -13.44
CA GLY A 72 -7.80 17.32 -13.02
C GLY A 72 -7.65 16.31 -11.85
N ALA A 73 -6.46 16.19 -11.25
CA ALA A 73 -6.29 15.38 -10.07
C ALA A 73 -7.14 15.91 -8.90
N VAL A 74 -7.78 15.01 -8.17
CA VAL A 74 -8.64 15.34 -7.04
C VAL A 74 -7.85 15.16 -5.75
N PRO A 75 -7.75 16.18 -4.88
CA PRO A 75 -7.10 16.04 -3.60
C PRO A 75 -7.91 15.12 -2.68
N CYS A 76 -7.25 14.11 -2.13
CA CYS A 76 -7.86 13.11 -1.27
C CYS A 76 -7.23 13.13 0.12
N GLY A 77 -8.05 12.93 1.15
CA GLY A 77 -7.60 12.86 2.54
C GLY A 77 -7.13 11.46 2.96
N LEU A 78 -6.65 11.37 4.20
CA LEU A 78 -6.17 10.11 4.78
C LEU A 78 -7.25 9.03 4.84
N GLY A 79 -8.51 9.40 5.04
CA GLY A 79 -9.63 8.45 5.03
C GLY A 79 -9.81 7.76 3.67
N ALA A 80 -9.66 8.49 2.56
CA ALA A 80 -9.70 7.90 1.23
C ALA A 80 -8.52 6.93 1.01
N ARG A 81 -7.32 7.31 1.45
CA ARG A 81 -6.14 6.44 1.40
C ARG A 81 -6.34 5.15 2.17
N ASP A 82 -6.94 5.23 3.37
CA ASP A 82 -7.20 4.07 4.22
C ASP A 82 -8.25 3.13 3.61
N VAL A 83 -9.33 3.67 3.07
CA VAL A 83 -10.35 2.86 2.38
C VAL A 83 -9.76 2.17 1.14
N LEU A 84 -9.03 2.89 0.30
CA LEU A 84 -8.45 2.33 -0.91
C LEU A 84 -7.44 1.21 -0.62
N ARG A 85 -6.54 1.42 0.36
CA ARG A 85 -5.58 0.38 0.73
C ARG A 85 -6.28 -0.87 1.27
N LEU A 86 -7.33 -0.69 2.07
CA LEU A 86 -8.12 -1.77 2.66
C LEU A 86 -8.82 -2.58 1.56
N GLU A 87 -9.50 -1.93 0.63
CA GLU A 87 -10.16 -2.57 -0.50
C GLU A 87 -9.18 -3.32 -1.40
N ALA A 88 -7.96 -2.81 -1.53
CA ALA A 88 -6.87 -3.47 -2.25
C ALA A 88 -6.18 -4.61 -1.46
N GLY A 89 -6.57 -4.84 -0.20
CA GLY A 89 -5.95 -5.85 0.67
C GLY A 89 -4.52 -5.51 1.10
N LEU A 90 -4.16 -4.23 1.11
CA LEU A 90 -2.85 -3.75 1.53
C LEU A 90 -2.83 -3.49 3.04
N LEU A 91 -1.92 -4.15 3.73
CA LEU A 91 -1.85 -4.13 5.19
C LEU A 91 -1.27 -2.82 5.72
N LEU A 92 -1.80 -2.36 6.87
CA LEU A 92 -1.31 -1.22 7.61
C LEU A 92 -0.61 -1.69 8.88
N HIS A 93 0.67 -1.35 9.03
CA HIS A 93 1.42 -1.62 10.26
C HIS A 93 0.87 -0.79 11.42
N GLY A 94 0.69 -1.44 12.56
CA GLY A 94 0.08 -0.86 13.75
C GLY A 94 -1.44 -1.06 13.83
N THR A 95 -2.07 -1.53 12.75
CA THR A 95 -3.50 -1.85 12.69
C THR A 95 -3.69 -3.33 12.34
N ASP A 96 -3.34 -3.73 11.11
CA ASP A 96 -3.55 -5.11 10.63
C ASP A 96 -2.42 -6.07 11.05
N MET A 97 -1.27 -5.54 11.38
CA MET A 97 -0.10 -6.28 11.87
C MET A 97 0.80 -5.40 12.71
N ASP A 98 1.57 -6.01 13.58
CA ASP A 98 2.57 -5.35 14.44
C ASP A 98 3.83 -6.21 14.58
N ILE A 99 4.74 -5.83 15.52
CA ILE A 99 5.99 -6.57 15.80
C ILE A 99 5.76 -7.99 16.35
N ARG A 100 4.52 -8.35 16.73
CA ARG A 100 4.13 -9.67 17.24
C ARG A 100 3.50 -10.53 16.16
N THR A 101 3.37 -10.01 14.96
CA THR A 101 2.73 -10.68 13.82
C THR A 101 3.81 -11.18 12.86
N ASN A 102 3.89 -12.47 12.65
CA ASN A 102 4.82 -13.03 11.67
C ASN A 102 4.20 -13.01 10.25
N PRO A 103 5.02 -13.14 9.18
CA PRO A 103 4.55 -13.06 7.81
C PRO A 103 3.48 -14.11 7.44
N TYR A 104 3.50 -15.28 8.06
CA TYR A 104 2.51 -16.35 7.79
C TYR A 104 1.16 -16.02 8.41
N GLU A 105 1.13 -15.41 9.60
CA GLU A 105 -0.09 -14.88 10.21
C GLU A 105 -0.69 -13.76 9.37
N ALA A 106 0.15 -12.88 8.82
CA ALA A 106 -0.26 -11.74 7.99
C ALA A 106 -0.65 -12.13 6.54
N GLY A 107 -0.51 -13.40 6.13
CA GLY A 107 -0.75 -13.81 4.75
C GLY A 107 0.29 -13.30 3.76
N LEU A 108 1.50 -13.00 4.23
CA LEU A 108 2.64 -12.51 3.45
C LEU A 108 3.67 -13.61 3.15
N ASP A 109 3.31 -14.87 3.35
CA ASP A 109 4.15 -16.04 3.14
C ASP A 109 4.79 -16.09 1.75
N ARG A 110 4.10 -15.63 0.72
CA ARG A 110 4.62 -15.53 -0.66
C ARG A 110 5.88 -14.65 -0.82
N PHE A 111 6.15 -13.80 0.16
CA PHE A 111 7.34 -12.92 0.17
C PHE A 111 8.47 -13.49 1.01
N VAL A 112 8.27 -14.63 1.68
CA VAL A 112 9.28 -15.29 2.51
C VAL A 112 10.12 -16.23 1.67
N VAL A 113 11.42 -15.97 1.59
CA VAL A 113 12.39 -16.82 0.88
C VAL A 113 13.18 -17.58 1.93
N LEU A 114 12.80 -18.86 2.16
CA LEU A 114 13.37 -19.69 3.23
C LEU A 114 14.80 -20.14 2.95
N GLU A 115 15.21 -20.18 1.68
CA GLU A 115 16.55 -20.55 1.23
C GLU A 115 17.57 -19.44 1.48
N LYS A 116 17.10 -18.21 1.63
CA LYS A 116 17.97 -17.06 1.89
C LYS A 116 18.49 -17.09 3.31
N GLU A 117 19.80 -17.00 3.47
CA GLU A 117 20.42 -16.82 4.77
C GLU A 117 20.07 -15.45 5.36
N SER A 118 19.47 -15.48 6.55
CA SER A 118 19.11 -14.28 7.32
C SER A 118 19.05 -14.62 8.80
N VAL A 119 19.12 -13.61 9.65
CA VAL A 119 18.99 -13.77 11.10
C VAL A 119 17.64 -14.37 11.52
N TYR A 120 16.62 -14.29 10.67
CA TYR A 120 15.29 -14.81 10.91
C TYR A 120 15.02 -16.17 10.25
N ALA A 121 15.95 -16.67 9.42
CA ALA A 121 15.73 -17.86 8.59
C ALA A 121 15.29 -19.08 9.40
N THR A 122 15.95 -19.36 10.52
CA THR A 122 15.62 -20.51 11.37
C THR A 122 14.23 -20.38 11.99
N ALA A 123 13.86 -19.20 12.51
CA ALA A 123 12.54 -18.97 13.08
C ALA A 123 11.44 -19.07 12.02
N LEU A 124 11.65 -18.52 10.83
CA LEU A 124 10.70 -18.58 9.73
C LEU A 124 10.51 -20.02 9.21
N ARG A 125 11.57 -20.84 9.11
CA ARG A 125 11.48 -22.27 8.77
C ARG A 125 10.68 -23.03 9.82
N GLN A 126 10.87 -22.73 11.09
CA GLN A 126 10.10 -23.35 12.19
C GLN A 126 8.61 -23.02 12.07
N VAL A 127 8.25 -21.74 11.89
CA VAL A 127 6.85 -21.32 11.70
C VAL A 127 6.25 -21.98 10.48
N ALA A 128 6.97 -22.02 9.34
CA ALA A 128 6.52 -22.65 8.12
C ALA A 128 6.19 -24.15 8.31
N SER A 129 6.98 -24.87 9.15
CA SER A 129 6.78 -26.29 9.39
C SER A 129 5.67 -26.59 10.41
N GLN A 130 5.48 -25.73 11.39
CA GLN A 130 4.50 -25.91 12.47
C GLN A 130 3.12 -25.32 12.15
N GLY A 131 3.05 -24.38 11.20
CA GLY A 131 1.87 -23.58 10.94
C GLY A 131 1.68 -22.45 11.94
N VAL A 132 0.54 -21.74 11.79
CA VAL A 132 0.18 -20.59 12.64
C VAL A 132 -1.15 -20.85 13.35
N GLY A 133 -1.27 -20.38 14.59
CA GLY A 133 -2.49 -20.51 15.37
C GLY A 133 -3.56 -19.47 15.04
N ARG A 134 -3.19 -18.38 14.36
CA ARG A 134 -4.10 -17.32 13.89
C ARG A 134 -3.69 -16.87 12.49
N LYS A 135 -4.63 -16.32 11.73
CA LYS A 135 -4.36 -15.81 10.39
C LYS A 135 -5.21 -14.60 10.09
N LEU A 136 -4.61 -13.58 9.54
CA LEU A 136 -5.34 -12.44 8.99
C LEU A 136 -6.18 -12.92 7.80
N THR A 137 -7.47 -12.57 7.82
CA THR A 137 -8.40 -12.89 6.73
C THR A 137 -9.37 -11.75 6.49
N GLY A 138 -9.70 -11.51 5.23
CA GLY A 138 -10.73 -10.54 4.88
C GLY A 138 -12.13 -11.11 5.08
N PHE A 139 -13.08 -10.22 5.42
CA PHE A 139 -14.51 -10.56 5.43
C PHE A 139 -15.33 -9.43 4.78
N ARG A 140 -16.55 -9.74 4.41
CA ARG A 140 -17.47 -8.75 3.85
C ARG A 140 -18.74 -8.71 4.70
N MET A 141 -19.13 -7.48 5.06
CA MET A 141 -20.39 -7.27 5.77
C MET A 141 -21.58 -7.67 4.88
N LEU A 142 -22.53 -8.40 5.43
CA LEU A 142 -23.78 -8.77 4.77
C LEU A 142 -24.89 -7.74 5.05
N GLU A 143 -24.81 -7.07 6.21
CA GLU A 143 -25.75 -6.04 6.64
C GLU A 143 -25.03 -4.70 6.80
N ARG A 144 -25.81 -3.63 6.93
CA ARG A 144 -25.27 -2.30 7.22
C ARG A 144 -24.58 -2.29 8.59
N GLY A 145 -23.32 -1.91 8.59
CA GLY A 145 -22.50 -1.79 9.79
C GLY A 145 -21.09 -1.41 9.43
N VAL A 146 -20.36 -0.88 10.38
CA VAL A 146 -18.92 -0.59 10.25
C VAL A 146 -18.23 -1.39 11.35
N PRO A 147 -17.58 -2.50 11.00
CA PRO A 147 -16.75 -3.22 11.95
C PRO A 147 -15.57 -2.32 12.30
N ARG A 148 -15.37 -2.11 13.59
CA ARG A 148 -14.29 -1.24 14.07
C ARG A 148 -13.20 -2.07 14.71
N HIS A 149 -11.98 -1.56 14.64
CA HIS A 149 -10.82 -2.14 15.32
C HIS A 149 -11.16 -2.52 16.77
N GLY A 150 -10.77 -3.71 17.19
CA GLY A 150 -11.03 -4.26 18.51
C GLY A 150 -12.40 -4.93 18.67
N TYR A 151 -13.25 -4.98 17.65
CA TYR A 151 -14.51 -5.72 17.73
C TYR A 151 -14.24 -7.22 17.69
N THR A 152 -14.79 -7.94 18.64
CA THR A 152 -14.72 -9.41 18.70
C THR A 152 -15.51 -10.04 17.57
N ILE A 153 -14.91 -11.01 16.90
CA ILE A 153 -15.57 -11.86 15.90
C ILE A 153 -16.03 -13.14 16.59
N LEU A 154 -17.32 -13.42 16.50
CA LEU A 154 -17.95 -14.59 17.11
C LEU A 154 -18.41 -15.57 16.02
N GLN A 155 -18.19 -16.85 16.27
CA GLN A 155 -18.81 -17.94 15.54
C GLN A 155 -19.52 -18.87 16.54
N ASP A 156 -20.83 -19.06 16.41
CA ASP A 156 -21.64 -19.87 17.34
C ASP A 156 -21.45 -19.46 18.83
N ASN A 157 -21.39 -18.15 19.09
CA ASN A 157 -21.10 -17.52 20.40
C ASN A 157 -19.69 -17.78 20.96
N LEU A 158 -18.81 -18.37 20.19
CA LEU A 158 -17.41 -18.52 20.56
C LEU A 158 -16.57 -17.41 19.91
N GLU A 159 -15.67 -16.84 20.67
CA GLU A 159 -14.71 -15.87 20.14
C GLU A 159 -13.70 -16.59 19.23
N VAL A 160 -13.67 -16.19 17.95
CA VAL A 160 -12.77 -16.76 16.95
C VAL A 160 -11.78 -15.76 16.39
N GLY A 161 -11.91 -14.49 16.73
CA GLY A 161 -10.99 -13.45 16.29
C GLY A 161 -11.41 -12.04 16.68
N GLU A 162 -10.66 -11.09 16.17
CA GLU A 162 -10.83 -9.67 16.40
C GLU A 162 -10.71 -8.90 15.07
N VAL A 163 -11.46 -7.81 14.95
CA VAL A 163 -11.34 -6.89 13.81
C VAL A 163 -10.10 -6.03 13.97
N THR A 164 -9.25 -5.99 12.97
CA THR A 164 -8.04 -5.16 12.90
C THR A 164 -8.29 -3.81 12.24
#